data_08195e97b59cf3d2b76a9fafb8b26a8e
#
_entry.id   08195e97b59cf3d2b76a9fafb8b26a8e
#
_cell.length_a   1.000
_cell.length_b   1.000
_cell.length_c   1.000
_cell.angle_alpha   90.00
_cell.angle_beta   90.00
_cell.angle_gamma   90.00
#
_symmetry.space_group_name_H-M   'P 1'
#
loop_
_entity.id
_entity.type
_entity.pdbx_description
1 polymer ?
#
loop_
_entity_poly.entity_id
_entity_poly.type
_entity_poly.pdbx_seq_one_letter_code
_entity_poly.pdbx_strand_id
1 'polypeptide(L)'
;MKLSYKLLILFVLTAFTIPSFAQKDAATSSTYANAWAQKSGTMNIQYLNNFPFAYTNADGELTGIEIDIIKQFAVWLKIKKGVDVELNFERSDDFAKFYEKVKITKAVSVGAGSVAVTSDRAREIKYSSPYLKNKPVLVSSILRSTLTDIRNISKEFNGMTAVIVKGSVHEKLIKNIKDNYWPDLKVELVESPTIVLDKISSSNKYFGYLDLISYWATIQQESKPLKIHRATQFDTEYFAFIFPKSSDWAAAFNEFFDGGLGFPASDTYMDILRKHLSSELINSVALTY
;
A
#
# COMPACT_ATOMS: atom_id res chain seq x y z
N MET A 1 9.82 56.75 68.15
CA MET A 1 10.52 56.75 66.86
C MET A 1 10.33 55.40 66.25
N LYS A 2 9.34 55.25 65.32
CA LYS A 2 9.04 53.97 64.66
C LYS A 2 9.63 54.00 63.26
N LEU A 3 10.61 53.13 62.98
CA LEU A 3 11.24 53.03 61.67
C LEU A 3 10.45 51.98 60.87
N SER A 4 9.79 52.42 59.75
CA SER A 4 9.10 51.53 58.84
C SER A 4 10.05 51.10 57.71
N TYR A 5 10.36 49.80 57.64
CA TYR A 5 11.09 49.22 56.50
C TYR A 5 10.07 48.86 55.38
N LYS A 6 10.17 49.52 54.24
CA LYS A 6 9.44 49.12 53.04
C LYS A 6 10.29 48.07 52.32
N LEU A 7 9.75 46.84 52.26
CA LEU A 7 10.34 45.71 51.52
C LEU A 7 10.01 45.89 50.05
N LEU A 8 11.03 46.15 49.22
CA LEU A 8 10.88 46.24 47.75
C LEU A 8 11.06 44.85 47.20
N ILE A 9 9.96 44.19 46.77
CA ILE A 9 10.02 42.91 46.08
C ILE A 9 10.28 43.16 44.58
N LEU A 10 11.49 42.81 44.14
CA LEU A 10 11.90 42.90 42.75
C LEU A 10 11.42 41.62 42.02
N PHE A 11 10.38 41.74 41.20
CA PHE A 11 9.92 40.62 40.33
C PHE A 11 10.87 40.52 39.13
N VAL A 12 11.74 39.51 39.12
CA VAL A 12 12.54 39.16 37.95
C VAL A 12 11.68 38.31 37.02
N LEU A 13 11.17 38.93 35.94
CA LEU A 13 10.51 38.20 34.85
C LEU A 13 11.56 37.47 34.02
N THR A 14 11.78 36.18 34.29
CA THR A 14 12.53 35.31 33.39
C THR A 14 11.64 34.96 32.20
N ALA A 15 11.92 35.56 31.05
CA ALA A 15 11.31 35.19 29.78
C ALA A 15 11.81 33.79 29.38
N PHE A 16 10.96 32.80 29.60
CA PHE A 16 11.18 31.46 29.00
C PHE A 16 10.94 31.59 27.51
N THR A 17 12.02 31.62 26.72
CA THR A 17 11.95 31.43 25.26
C THR A 17 11.66 29.96 25.01
N ILE A 18 10.39 29.61 24.73
CA ILE A 18 10.00 28.32 24.20
C ILE A 18 10.61 28.24 22.80
N PRO A 19 11.48 27.24 22.52
CA PRO A 19 11.96 27.03 21.15
C PRO A 19 10.71 26.74 20.30
N SER A 20 10.40 27.63 19.37
CA SER A 20 9.42 27.39 18.33
C SER A 20 9.99 26.22 17.49
N PHE A 21 9.42 25.03 17.65
CA PHE A 21 9.62 23.99 16.67
C PHE A 21 8.98 24.51 15.38
N ALA A 22 9.83 25.04 14.50
CA ALA A 22 9.42 25.34 13.14
C ALA A 22 8.85 24.02 12.57
N GLN A 23 7.54 24.00 12.36
CA GLN A 23 6.87 22.96 11.61
C GLN A 23 7.56 22.98 10.25
N LYS A 24 8.35 21.90 9.96
CA LYS A 24 9.03 21.75 8.68
C LYS A 24 7.91 21.74 7.64
N ASP A 25 7.73 22.82 6.92
CA ASP A 25 6.78 22.90 5.82
C ASP A 25 7.00 21.66 4.96
N ALA A 26 5.92 20.96 4.65
CA ALA A 26 6.00 19.75 3.83
C ALA A 26 6.74 20.10 2.54
N ALA A 27 7.98 19.59 2.40
CA ALA A 27 8.84 19.94 1.29
C ALA A 27 8.06 19.72 -0.02
N THR A 28 8.00 20.77 -0.85
CA THR A 28 7.29 20.69 -2.12
C THR A 28 7.95 19.61 -2.97
N SER A 29 7.17 18.60 -3.42
CA SER A 29 7.69 17.56 -4.30
C SER A 29 8.31 18.15 -5.55
N SER A 30 9.53 17.71 -5.90
CA SER A 30 10.16 18.07 -7.16
C SER A 30 9.52 17.32 -8.32
N THR A 31 9.41 17.95 -9.50
CA THR A 31 9.23 17.20 -10.75
C THR A 31 10.53 16.46 -11.07
N TYR A 32 10.46 15.37 -11.82
CA TYR A 32 11.67 14.66 -12.26
C TYR A 32 12.58 15.56 -13.11
N ALA A 33 12.01 16.38 -13.99
CA ALA A 33 12.75 17.34 -14.80
C ALA A 33 13.57 18.33 -13.94
N ASN A 34 12.96 18.87 -12.87
CA ASN A 34 13.67 19.77 -11.94
C ASN A 34 14.77 19.05 -11.15
N ALA A 35 14.47 17.84 -10.64
CA ALA A 35 15.46 17.02 -9.94
C ALA A 35 16.66 16.68 -10.84
N TRP A 36 16.39 16.37 -12.11
CA TRP A 36 17.41 16.11 -13.12
C TRP A 36 18.29 17.34 -13.37
N ALA A 37 17.67 18.51 -13.57
CA ALA A 37 18.42 19.75 -13.83
C ALA A 37 19.29 20.20 -12.65
N GLN A 38 18.77 20.03 -11.43
CA GLN A 38 19.47 20.43 -10.19
C GLN A 38 20.38 19.35 -9.62
N LYS A 39 20.35 18.12 -10.18
CA LYS A 39 21.03 16.93 -9.65
C LYS A 39 20.60 16.56 -8.23
N SER A 40 19.53 17.13 -7.75
CA SER A 40 18.94 16.87 -6.44
C SER A 40 17.45 17.19 -6.44
N GLY A 41 16.68 16.55 -5.55
CA GLY A 41 15.27 16.82 -5.44
C GLY A 41 14.60 16.08 -4.27
N THR A 42 13.29 16.26 -4.14
CA THR A 42 12.48 15.60 -3.14
C THR A 42 11.37 14.81 -3.82
N MET A 43 11.21 13.55 -3.44
CA MET A 43 10.09 12.69 -3.83
C MET A 43 9.14 12.52 -2.66
N ASN A 44 7.88 12.88 -2.84
CA ASN A 44 6.83 12.62 -1.86
C ASN A 44 6.08 11.33 -2.24
N ILE A 45 6.21 10.33 -1.39
CA ILE A 45 5.63 8.99 -1.57
C ILE A 45 4.39 8.88 -0.69
N GLN A 46 3.22 8.75 -1.30
CA GLN A 46 2.02 8.35 -0.59
C GLN A 46 2.00 6.82 -0.54
N TYR A 47 1.96 6.21 0.67
CA TYR A 47 1.86 4.76 0.77
C TYR A 47 0.63 4.31 1.56
N LEU A 48 0.07 3.16 1.16
CA LEU A 48 -0.96 2.46 1.93
C LEU A 48 -0.27 1.52 2.92
N ASN A 49 -0.59 1.65 4.20
CA ASN A 49 -0.13 0.71 5.20
C ASN A 49 -0.77 -0.67 4.96
N ASN A 50 -0.01 -1.57 4.38
CA ASN A 50 -0.46 -2.90 3.99
C ASN A 50 0.72 -3.89 3.99
N PHE A 51 0.72 -4.83 4.95
CA PHE A 51 1.72 -5.91 4.98
C PHE A 51 1.48 -6.90 3.84
N PRO A 52 2.51 -7.37 3.11
CA PRO A 52 3.96 -7.10 3.25
C PRO A 52 4.50 -6.00 2.33
N PHE A 53 3.64 -5.14 1.75
CA PHE A 53 4.02 -4.15 0.73
C PHE A 53 4.66 -2.89 1.30
N ALA A 54 4.01 -2.29 2.31
CA ALA A 54 4.50 -1.11 3.02
C ALA A 54 3.97 -1.15 4.46
N TYR A 55 4.85 -1.26 5.44
CA TYR A 55 4.48 -1.41 6.84
C TYR A 55 5.63 -0.98 7.76
N THR A 56 5.31 -0.77 9.04
CA THR A 56 6.32 -0.53 10.07
C THR A 56 6.66 -1.86 10.73
N ASN A 57 7.95 -2.24 10.76
CA ASN A 57 8.42 -3.46 11.41
C ASN A 57 8.46 -3.33 12.95
N ALA A 58 8.87 -4.38 13.64
CA ALA A 58 8.95 -4.40 15.10
C ALA A 58 9.95 -3.38 15.67
N ASP A 59 10.94 -2.98 14.89
CA ASP A 59 11.96 -1.99 15.27
C ASP A 59 11.50 -0.53 15.03
N GLY A 60 10.26 -0.36 14.52
CA GLY A 60 9.71 0.96 14.20
C GLY A 60 10.14 1.51 12.84
N GLU A 61 10.79 0.71 12.00
CA GLU A 61 11.28 1.14 10.68
C GLU A 61 10.25 0.89 9.58
N LEU A 62 10.10 1.86 8.67
CA LEU A 62 9.29 1.71 7.46
C LEU A 62 9.99 0.79 6.46
N THR A 63 9.34 -0.30 6.11
CA THR A 63 9.83 -1.36 5.22
C THR A 63 8.70 -1.98 4.41
N GLY A 64 9.01 -2.96 3.58
CA GLY A 64 8.06 -3.69 2.73
C GLY A 64 8.52 -3.70 1.29
N ILE A 65 7.89 -4.55 0.46
CA ILE A 65 8.29 -4.76 -0.93
C ILE A 65 8.34 -3.44 -1.69
N GLU A 66 7.27 -2.64 -1.63
CA GLU A 66 7.18 -1.37 -2.36
C GLU A 66 8.13 -0.32 -1.82
N ILE A 67 8.31 -0.27 -0.50
CA ILE A 67 9.23 0.68 0.15
C ILE A 67 10.67 0.39 -0.24
N ASP A 68 11.07 -0.89 -0.23
CA ASP A 68 12.42 -1.28 -0.58
C ASP A 68 12.72 -1.09 -2.08
N ILE A 69 11.73 -1.34 -2.96
CA ILE A 69 11.85 -1.01 -4.39
C ILE A 69 12.05 0.51 -4.60
N ILE A 70 11.28 1.37 -3.92
CA ILE A 70 11.44 2.83 -4.03
C ILE A 70 12.84 3.27 -3.54
N LYS A 71 13.33 2.68 -2.44
CA LYS A 71 14.70 2.95 -1.97
C LYS A 71 15.75 2.55 -3.02
N GLN A 72 15.57 1.42 -3.70
CA GLN A 72 16.46 1.00 -4.80
C GLN A 72 16.35 1.90 -6.04
N PHE A 73 15.16 2.40 -6.35
CA PHE A 73 15.00 3.41 -7.40
C PHE A 73 15.81 4.69 -7.09
N ALA A 74 15.79 5.18 -5.86
CA ALA A 74 16.60 6.33 -5.45
C ALA A 74 18.11 6.06 -5.58
N VAL A 75 18.57 4.85 -5.20
CA VAL A 75 19.97 4.42 -5.40
C VAL A 75 20.32 4.40 -6.89
N TRP A 76 19.43 3.84 -7.73
CA TRP A 76 19.63 3.81 -9.18
C TRP A 76 19.70 5.22 -9.78
N LEU A 77 18.83 6.15 -9.36
CA LEU A 77 18.87 7.55 -9.79
C LEU A 77 20.22 8.19 -9.48
N LYS A 78 20.73 7.98 -8.26
CA LYS A 78 22.02 8.52 -7.84
C LYS A 78 23.17 7.97 -8.66
N ILE A 79 23.22 6.65 -8.86
CA ILE A 79 24.34 5.97 -9.55
C ILE A 79 24.27 6.16 -11.05
N LYS A 80 23.09 5.99 -11.67
CA LYS A 80 22.96 5.99 -13.13
C LYS A 80 22.66 7.35 -13.73
N LYS A 81 22.02 8.23 -12.95
CA LYS A 81 21.56 9.54 -13.44
C LYS A 81 22.29 10.71 -12.77
N GLY A 82 23.04 10.45 -11.69
CA GLY A 82 23.67 11.50 -10.89
C GLY A 82 22.68 12.43 -10.20
N VAL A 83 21.48 11.93 -9.90
CA VAL A 83 20.39 12.67 -9.24
C VAL A 83 20.19 12.12 -7.83
N ASP A 84 20.41 12.95 -6.81
CA ASP A 84 20.20 12.59 -5.41
C ASP A 84 18.82 13.06 -4.96
N VAL A 85 17.97 12.13 -4.45
CA VAL A 85 16.59 12.43 -4.06
C VAL A 85 16.37 12.11 -2.58
N GLU A 86 15.77 13.07 -1.86
CA GLU A 86 15.22 12.84 -0.53
C GLU A 86 13.84 12.18 -0.68
N LEU A 87 13.61 11.08 0.06
CA LEU A 87 12.36 10.33 0.05
C LEU A 87 11.53 10.72 1.27
N ASN A 88 10.36 11.33 1.03
CA ASN A 88 9.40 11.66 2.07
C ASN A 88 8.20 10.72 1.98
N PHE A 89 8.02 9.89 3.00
CA PHE A 89 6.93 8.90 3.05
C PHE A 89 5.75 9.42 3.88
N GLU A 90 4.57 9.40 3.29
CA GLU A 90 3.32 9.75 3.96
C GLU A 90 2.38 8.55 3.98
N ARG A 91 1.95 8.15 5.19
CA ARG A 91 1.09 6.99 5.43
C ARG A 91 -0.37 7.28 5.13
N SER A 92 -1.07 6.29 4.60
CA SER A 92 -2.52 6.17 4.59
C SER A 92 -2.94 4.81 5.14
N ASP A 93 -4.04 4.76 5.88
CA ASP A 93 -4.67 3.53 6.35
C ASP A 93 -6.03 3.27 5.64
N ASP A 94 -6.35 4.08 4.64
CA ASP A 94 -7.58 4.04 3.85
C ASP A 94 -7.23 4.03 2.36
N PHE A 95 -7.55 2.90 1.68
CA PHE A 95 -7.22 2.72 0.28
C PHE A 95 -7.91 3.75 -0.64
N ALA A 96 -9.18 4.07 -0.37
CA ALA A 96 -9.92 5.01 -1.22
C ALA A 96 -9.34 6.43 -1.10
N LYS A 97 -8.98 6.86 0.12
CA LYS A 97 -8.32 8.16 0.35
C LYS A 97 -6.90 8.19 -0.23
N PHE A 98 -6.14 7.10 -0.07
CA PHE A 98 -4.83 6.94 -0.68
C PHE A 98 -4.90 7.13 -2.20
N TYR A 99 -5.78 6.35 -2.86
CA TYR A 99 -5.92 6.39 -4.32
C TYR A 99 -6.36 7.77 -4.81
N GLU A 100 -7.38 8.36 -4.17
CA GLU A 100 -7.88 9.68 -4.54
C GLU A 100 -6.81 10.75 -4.36
N LYS A 101 -6.06 10.72 -3.27
CA LYS A 101 -4.97 11.68 -3.03
C LYS A 101 -3.90 11.60 -4.12
N VAL A 102 -3.48 10.40 -4.53
CA VAL A 102 -2.53 10.25 -5.66
C VAL A 102 -3.13 10.79 -6.96
N LYS A 103 -4.42 10.52 -7.22
CA LYS A 103 -5.09 10.91 -8.45
C LYS A 103 -5.16 12.44 -8.63
N ILE A 104 -5.52 13.17 -7.57
CA ILE A 104 -5.84 14.61 -7.68
C ILE A 104 -4.69 15.55 -7.31
N THR A 105 -3.68 15.08 -6.57
CA THR A 105 -2.67 15.93 -5.95
C THR A 105 -1.38 15.96 -6.76
N LYS A 106 -0.94 17.18 -7.15
CA LYS A 106 0.39 17.38 -7.74
C LYS A 106 1.54 17.30 -6.73
N ALA A 107 1.24 17.31 -5.43
CA ALA A 107 2.24 17.20 -4.36
C ALA A 107 2.77 15.78 -4.16
N VAL A 108 2.12 14.74 -4.71
CA VAL A 108 2.57 13.35 -4.66
C VAL A 108 3.38 13.04 -5.90
N SER A 109 4.60 12.50 -5.71
CA SER A 109 5.45 12.01 -6.80
C SER A 109 5.04 10.60 -7.23
N VAL A 110 4.79 9.71 -6.27
CA VAL A 110 4.43 8.30 -6.49
C VAL A 110 3.53 7.77 -5.39
N GLY A 111 2.60 6.88 -5.75
CA GLY A 111 1.76 6.11 -4.84
C GLY A 111 2.18 4.64 -4.79
N ALA A 112 2.35 4.11 -3.57
CA ALA A 112 2.69 2.73 -3.24
C ALA A 112 1.55 2.12 -2.42
N GLY A 113 0.78 1.18 -2.97
CA GLY A 113 -0.41 0.67 -2.32
C GLY A 113 -0.93 -0.65 -2.91
N SER A 114 -0.04 -1.50 -3.42
CA SER A 114 -0.38 -2.77 -4.09
C SER A 114 -1.52 -2.60 -5.10
N VAL A 115 -1.40 -1.60 -5.98
CA VAL A 115 -2.49 -1.21 -6.87
C VAL A 115 -2.51 -2.08 -8.11
N ALA A 116 -3.60 -2.83 -8.30
CA ALA A 116 -3.82 -3.62 -9.50
C ALA A 116 -3.96 -2.73 -10.74
N VAL A 117 -3.25 -3.11 -11.82
CA VAL A 117 -3.32 -2.43 -13.12
C VAL A 117 -4.65 -2.75 -13.78
N THR A 118 -5.42 -1.72 -14.11
CA THR A 118 -6.69 -1.86 -14.82
C THR A 118 -6.85 -0.76 -15.87
N SER A 119 -7.61 -1.06 -16.94
CA SER A 119 -7.92 -0.07 -17.99
C SER A 119 -8.71 1.12 -17.45
N ASP A 120 -9.60 0.90 -16.48
CA ASP A 120 -10.40 1.96 -15.88
C ASP A 120 -9.49 2.96 -15.15
N ARG A 121 -8.62 2.49 -14.29
CA ARG A 121 -7.67 3.33 -13.55
C ARG A 121 -6.64 4.01 -14.47
N ALA A 122 -6.21 3.33 -15.54
CA ALA A 122 -5.28 3.89 -16.53
C ALA A 122 -5.80 5.17 -17.21
N ARG A 123 -7.13 5.41 -17.19
CA ARG A 123 -7.73 6.67 -17.66
C ARG A 123 -7.50 7.83 -16.69
N GLU A 124 -7.33 7.55 -15.40
CA GLU A 124 -7.26 8.56 -14.32
C GLU A 124 -5.85 8.81 -13.80
N ILE A 125 -4.97 7.80 -13.83
CA ILE A 125 -3.61 7.82 -13.32
C ILE A 125 -2.63 7.28 -14.34
N LYS A 126 -1.31 7.43 -14.07
CA LYS A 126 -0.25 6.70 -14.76
C LYS A 126 0.21 5.53 -13.90
N TYR A 127 0.76 4.50 -14.53
CA TYR A 127 1.38 3.36 -13.89
C TYR A 127 2.88 3.30 -14.19
N SER A 128 3.66 2.71 -13.28
CA SER A 128 4.95 2.11 -13.64
C SER A 128 4.73 0.84 -14.45
N SER A 129 5.80 0.29 -15.02
CA SER A 129 5.84 -1.13 -15.36
C SER A 129 5.52 -1.95 -14.11
N PRO A 130 4.84 -3.11 -14.24
CA PRO A 130 4.50 -3.95 -13.12
C PRO A 130 5.73 -4.40 -12.34
N TYR A 131 5.58 -4.56 -11.02
CA TYR A 131 6.64 -5.10 -10.18
C TYR A 131 6.31 -6.48 -9.59
N LEU A 132 5.05 -6.92 -9.63
CA LEU A 132 4.64 -8.21 -9.05
C LEU A 132 3.37 -8.73 -9.71
N LYS A 133 3.24 -10.07 -9.79
CA LYS A 133 1.98 -10.74 -10.14
C LYS A 133 1.13 -10.95 -8.89
N ASN A 134 -0.18 -10.98 -9.06
CA ASN A 134 -1.15 -11.27 -8.00
C ASN A 134 -2.31 -12.10 -8.54
N LYS A 135 -3.07 -12.70 -7.63
CA LYS A 135 -4.39 -13.29 -7.89
C LYS A 135 -5.32 -12.95 -6.74
N PRO A 136 -6.54 -12.50 -6.99
CA PRO A 136 -7.56 -12.41 -5.95
C PRO A 136 -7.95 -13.82 -5.48
N VAL A 137 -8.14 -13.97 -4.18
CA VAL A 137 -8.58 -15.22 -3.55
C VAL A 137 -9.79 -14.98 -2.68
N LEU A 138 -10.81 -15.85 -2.79
CA LEU A 138 -11.97 -15.82 -1.93
C LEU A 138 -11.63 -16.52 -0.60
N VAL A 139 -11.78 -15.80 0.51
CA VAL A 139 -11.34 -16.23 1.85
C VAL A 139 -12.49 -16.23 2.84
N SER A 140 -12.50 -17.22 3.73
CA SER A 140 -13.34 -17.24 4.93
C SER A 140 -12.58 -17.85 6.11
N SER A 141 -13.23 -17.87 7.29
CA SER A 141 -12.75 -18.68 8.42
C SER A 141 -12.59 -20.14 8.01
N ILE A 142 -11.55 -20.82 8.55
CA ILE A 142 -11.30 -22.27 8.36
C ILE A 142 -12.48 -23.13 8.83
N LEU A 143 -13.32 -22.62 9.72
CA LEU A 143 -14.49 -23.34 10.25
C LEU A 143 -15.64 -23.50 9.23
N ARG A 144 -15.60 -22.79 8.11
CA ARG A 144 -16.61 -22.94 7.05
C ARG A 144 -16.25 -24.08 6.11
N SER A 145 -17.27 -24.71 5.49
CA SER A 145 -17.05 -25.68 4.41
C SER A 145 -16.33 -25.02 3.23
N THR A 146 -15.50 -25.77 2.51
CA THR A 146 -14.81 -25.22 1.34
C THR A 146 -15.82 -25.09 0.19
N LEU A 147 -16.02 -23.87 -0.28
CA LEU A 147 -16.81 -23.60 -1.47
C LEU A 147 -16.03 -24.03 -2.71
N THR A 148 -16.58 -24.96 -3.49
CA THR A 148 -15.96 -25.48 -4.72
C THR A 148 -16.70 -25.05 -5.99
N ASP A 149 -17.94 -24.59 -5.87
CA ASP A 149 -18.76 -24.09 -6.97
C ASP A 149 -19.43 -22.78 -6.54
N ILE A 150 -19.15 -21.70 -7.26
CA ILE A 150 -19.67 -20.37 -6.94
C ILE A 150 -21.19 -20.30 -6.98
N ARG A 151 -21.84 -21.14 -7.77
CA ARG A 151 -23.31 -21.21 -7.87
C ARG A 151 -23.97 -21.60 -6.55
N ASN A 152 -23.24 -22.24 -5.66
CA ASN A 152 -23.73 -22.67 -4.34
C ASN A 152 -23.44 -21.64 -3.23
N ILE A 153 -22.85 -20.48 -3.53
CA ILE A 153 -22.38 -19.53 -2.51
C ILE A 153 -23.51 -19.04 -1.60
N SER A 154 -24.69 -18.75 -2.12
CA SER A 154 -25.82 -18.29 -1.32
C SER A 154 -26.30 -19.32 -0.30
N LYS A 155 -26.19 -20.61 -0.63
CA LYS A 155 -26.53 -21.73 0.26
C LYS A 155 -25.41 -22.00 1.27
N GLU A 156 -24.16 -22.16 0.79
CA GLU A 156 -23.01 -22.54 1.64
C GLU A 156 -22.60 -21.42 2.60
N PHE A 157 -22.76 -20.15 2.19
CA PHE A 157 -22.43 -18.97 2.98
C PHE A 157 -23.66 -18.26 3.56
N ASN A 158 -24.79 -18.96 3.62
CA ASN A 158 -26.04 -18.39 4.16
C ASN A 158 -25.79 -17.71 5.51
N GLY A 159 -26.31 -16.48 5.67
CA GLY A 159 -26.16 -15.66 6.86
C GLY A 159 -24.81 -14.94 7.00
N MET A 160 -23.89 -15.10 6.02
CA MET A 160 -22.62 -14.37 6.01
C MET A 160 -22.76 -13.00 5.33
N THR A 161 -21.80 -12.12 5.63
CA THR A 161 -21.62 -10.80 5.01
C THR A 161 -20.29 -10.78 4.27
N ALA A 162 -20.28 -10.29 3.04
CA ALA A 162 -19.05 -10.02 2.31
C ALA A 162 -18.39 -8.76 2.85
N VAL A 163 -17.09 -8.81 3.13
CA VAL A 163 -16.27 -7.66 3.57
C VAL A 163 -15.23 -7.35 2.51
N ILE A 164 -15.19 -6.11 2.04
CA ILE A 164 -14.35 -5.70 0.90
C ILE A 164 -13.76 -4.33 1.15
N VAL A 165 -12.53 -4.12 0.70
CA VAL A 165 -11.88 -2.81 0.72
C VAL A 165 -12.56 -1.87 -0.27
N LYS A 166 -13.04 -0.73 0.23
CA LYS A 166 -13.68 0.32 -0.57
C LYS A 166 -12.73 0.85 -1.65
N GLY A 167 -13.22 0.93 -2.89
CA GLY A 167 -12.42 1.39 -4.05
C GLY A 167 -11.49 0.34 -4.64
N SER A 168 -11.39 -0.87 -4.05
CA SER A 168 -10.58 -1.96 -4.60
C SER A 168 -11.21 -2.60 -5.84
N VAL A 169 -10.41 -3.33 -6.61
CA VAL A 169 -10.92 -4.14 -7.73
C VAL A 169 -11.85 -5.27 -7.26
N HIS A 170 -11.71 -5.68 -6.00
CA HIS A 170 -12.51 -6.75 -5.39
C HIS A 170 -14.00 -6.37 -5.24
N GLU A 171 -14.36 -5.09 -5.24
CA GLU A 171 -15.77 -4.67 -5.28
C GLU A 171 -16.49 -5.21 -6.51
N LYS A 172 -15.82 -5.21 -7.68
CA LYS A 172 -16.40 -5.77 -8.92
C LYS A 172 -16.64 -7.27 -8.80
N LEU A 173 -15.76 -7.99 -8.11
CA LEU A 173 -15.87 -9.43 -7.88
C LEU A 173 -17.06 -9.75 -6.98
N ILE A 174 -17.23 -9.00 -5.89
CA ILE A 174 -18.40 -9.15 -5.00
C ILE A 174 -19.70 -8.72 -5.69
N LYS A 175 -19.64 -7.64 -6.47
CA LYS A 175 -20.80 -7.23 -7.28
C LYS A 175 -21.23 -8.34 -8.25
N ASN A 176 -20.29 -8.99 -8.91
CA ASN A 176 -20.59 -10.14 -9.78
C ASN A 176 -21.25 -11.29 -9.02
N ILE A 177 -20.80 -11.61 -7.80
CA ILE A 177 -21.46 -12.61 -6.94
C ILE A 177 -22.88 -12.19 -6.63
N LYS A 178 -23.07 -10.93 -6.23
CA LYS A 178 -24.39 -10.40 -5.89
C LYS A 178 -25.35 -10.45 -7.07
N ASP A 179 -24.91 -10.01 -8.23
CA ASP A 179 -25.77 -9.90 -9.41
C ASP A 179 -26.15 -11.27 -9.99
N ASN A 180 -25.27 -12.28 -9.93
CA ASN A 180 -25.46 -13.54 -10.63
C ASN A 180 -25.77 -14.75 -9.74
N TYR A 181 -25.41 -14.71 -8.45
CA TYR A 181 -25.49 -15.90 -7.59
C TYR A 181 -26.16 -15.65 -6.23
N TRP A 182 -26.17 -14.39 -5.74
CA TRP A 182 -26.72 -14.09 -4.41
C TRP A 182 -27.26 -12.65 -4.33
N PRO A 183 -28.46 -12.34 -4.88
CA PRO A 183 -29.02 -10.97 -4.91
C PRO A 183 -29.13 -10.30 -3.54
N ASP A 184 -29.46 -11.07 -2.49
CA ASP A 184 -29.63 -10.58 -1.12
C ASP A 184 -28.30 -10.48 -0.33
N LEU A 185 -27.14 -10.68 -0.99
CA LEU A 185 -25.84 -10.62 -0.34
C LEU A 185 -25.62 -9.27 0.36
N LYS A 186 -25.38 -9.32 1.67
CA LYS A 186 -24.96 -8.17 2.46
C LYS A 186 -23.47 -7.89 2.20
N VAL A 187 -23.14 -6.64 1.92
CA VAL A 187 -21.78 -6.20 1.65
C VAL A 187 -21.41 -5.09 2.62
N GLU A 188 -20.26 -5.24 3.26
CA GLU A 188 -19.65 -4.24 4.12
C GLU A 188 -18.37 -3.74 3.46
N LEU A 189 -18.26 -2.42 3.28
CA LEU A 189 -17.06 -1.77 2.74
C LEU A 189 -16.20 -1.26 3.90
N VAL A 190 -14.91 -1.57 3.84
CA VAL A 190 -13.91 -1.18 4.86
C VAL A 190 -12.74 -0.46 4.21
N GLU A 191 -11.90 0.16 5.04
CA GLU A 191 -10.85 1.06 4.59
C GLU A 191 -9.59 0.34 4.10
N SER A 192 -9.29 -0.85 4.65
CA SER A 192 -8.00 -1.52 4.38
C SER A 192 -8.10 -3.05 4.33
N PRO A 193 -7.13 -3.73 3.67
CA PRO A 193 -7.03 -5.18 3.67
C PRO A 193 -6.87 -5.77 5.09
N THR A 194 -6.20 -5.07 5.99
CA THR A 194 -6.03 -5.48 7.39
C THR A 194 -7.38 -5.64 8.08
N ILE A 195 -8.30 -4.69 7.89
CA ILE A 195 -9.66 -4.78 8.47
C ILE A 195 -10.44 -5.95 7.88
N VAL A 196 -10.30 -6.24 6.59
CA VAL A 196 -10.90 -7.44 5.97
C VAL A 196 -10.38 -8.71 6.65
N LEU A 197 -9.06 -8.84 6.80
CA LEU A 197 -8.41 -9.97 7.45
C LEU A 197 -8.88 -10.15 8.90
N ASP A 198 -8.93 -9.08 9.67
CA ASP A 198 -9.35 -9.10 11.07
C ASP A 198 -10.81 -9.54 11.23
N LYS A 199 -11.72 -9.01 10.40
CA LYS A 199 -13.12 -9.42 10.44
C LYS A 199 -13.32 -10.90 10.10
N ILE A 200 -12.68 -11.38 9.03
CA ILE A 200 -12.82 -12.78 8.58
C ILE A 200 -12.17 -13.73 9.59
N SER A 201 -11.03 -13.37 10.20
CA SER A 201 -10.35 -14.22 11.19
C SER A 201 -11.04 -14.25 12.54
N SER A 202 -11.70 -13.16 12.94
CA SER A 202 -12.39 -13.06 14.24
C SER A 202 -13.79 -13.68 14.24
N SER A 203 -14.40 -13.94 13.09
CA SER A 203 -15.76 -14.45 13.01
C SER A 203 -16.03 -15.25 11.75
N ASN A 204 -16.75 -16.37 11.91
CA ASN A 204 -17.22 -17.19 10.79
C ASN A 204 -18.43 -16.60 10.04
N LYS A 205 -18.83 -15.36 10.35
CA LYS A 205 -19.93 -14.64 9.69
C LYS A 205 -19.46 -13.78 8.51
N TYR A 206 -18.17 -13.72 8.26
CA TYR A 206 -17.59 -12.90 7.21
C TYR A 206 -16.81 -13.72 6.19
N PHE A 207 -16.81 -13.25 4.96
CA PHE A 207 -15.94 -13.70 3.88
C PHE A 207 -15.59 -12.52 2.99
N GLY A 208 -14.56 -12.65 2.14
CA GLY A 208 -14.20 -11.58 1.21
C GLY A 208 -13.13 -11.99 0.23
N TYR A 209 -12.80 -11.08 -0.68
CA TYR A 209 -11.64 -11.22 -1.54
C TYR A 209 -10.44 -10.52 -0.94
N LEU A 210 -9.31 -11.16 -1.05
CA LEU A 210 -7.97 -10.65 -0.69
C LEU A 210 -6.99 -10.93 -1.82
N ASP A 211 -5.91 -10.18 -1.83
CA ASP A 211 -4.74 -10.53 -2.63
C ASP A 211 -4.08 -11.78 -2.08
N LEU A 212 -3.68 -12.71 -2.95
CA LEU A 212 -3.00 -13.95 -2.56
C LEU A 212 -1.77 -13.65 -1.67
N ILE A 213 -1.04 -12.59 -2.00
CA ILE A 213 0.15 -12.16 -1.26
C ILE A 213 -0.20 -11.75 0.17
N SER A 214 -1.20 -10.88 0.35
CA SER A 214 -1.67 -10.44 1.67
C SER A 214 -2.19 -11.62 2.50
N TYR A 215 -2.95 -12.53 1.88
CA TYR A 215 -3.44 -13.74 2.54
C TYR A 215 -2.28 -14.62 3.05
N TRP A 216 -1.35 -15.01 2.17
CA TRP A 216 -0.25 -15.90 2.54
C TRP A 216 0.72 -15.29 3.54
N ALA A 217 1.11 -14.03 3.32
CA ALA A 217 2.00 -13.32 4.22
C ALA A 217 1.42 -13.24 5.65
N THR A 218 0.11 -12.94 5.76
CA THR A 218 -0.56 -12.88 7.07
C THR A 218 -0.67 -14.23 7.74
N ILE A 219 -1.00 -15.30 7.00
CA ILE A 219 -1.09 -16.66 7.59
C ILE A 219 0.26 -17.12 8.12
N GLN A 220 1.34 -16.85 7.41
CA GLN A 220 2.68 -17.23 7.85
C GLN A 220 3.13 -16.45 9.11
N GLN A 221 2.76 -15.18 9.21
CA GLN A 221 3.16 -14.35 10.33
C GLN A 221 2.29 -14.53 11.58
N GLU A 222 0.97 -14.64 11.39
CA GLU A 222 0.01 -14.55 12.49
C GLU A 222 -0.80 -15.84 12.75
N SER A 223 -0.60 -16.88 11.95
CA SER A 223 -1.34 -18.17 12.06
C SER A 223 -2.85 -18.00 12.12
N LYS A 224 -3.42 -17.01 11.41
CA LYS A 224 -4.87 -16.75 11.41
C LYS A 224 -5.65 -17.95 10.86
N PRO A 225 -6.81 -18.33 11.46
CA PRO A 225 -7.58 -19.50 11.07
C PRO A 225 -8.44 -19.24 9.81
N LEU A 226 -7.77 -19.03 8.69
CA LEU A 226 -8.35 -18.67 7.39
C LEU A 226 -8.14 -19.77 6.36
N LYS A 227 -8.99 -19.81 5.35
CA LYS A 227 -8.81 -20.66 4.17
C LYS A 227 -9.26 -20.00 2.88
N ILE A 228 -8.65 -20.43 1.77
CA ILE A 228 -9.04 -20.08 0.41
C ILE A 228 -10.13 -21.05 -0.09
N HIS A 229 -11.09 -20.50 -0.83
CA HIS A 229 -12.11 -21.27 -1.55
C HIS A 229 -11.71 -21.45 -3.01
N ARG A 230 -12.02 -22.64 -3.56
CA ARG A 230 -11.64 -23.03 -4.94
C ARG A 230 -12.76 -22.77 -5.96
N ALA A 231 -13.82 -22.07 -5.53
CA ALA A 231 -15.01 -21.83 -6.36
C ALA A 231 -14.79 -20.85 -7.51
N THR A 232 -13.71 -20.10 -7.49
CA THR A 232 -13.40 -19.08 -8.48
C THR A 232 -11.95 -19.21 -8.93
N GLN A 233 -11.75 -19.09 -10.25
CA GLN A 233 -10.43 -18.91 -10.84
C GLN A 233 -10.40 -17.52 -11.49
N PHE A 234 -9.34 -16.77 -11.24
CA PHE A 234 -9.15 -15.44 -11.80
C PHE A 234 -7.89 -15.39 -12.63
N ASP A 235 -7.90 -14.51 -13.60
CA ASP A 235 -6.70 -14.16 -14.35
C ASP A 235 -5.65 -13.54 -13.43
N THR A 236 -4.40 -13.63 -13.87
CA THR A 236 -3.30 -12.98 -13.16
C THR A 236 -3.48 -11.46 -13.25
N GLU A 237 -3.47 -10.81 -12.10
CA GLU A 237 -3.37 -9.36 -11.96
C GLU A 237 -1.90 -8.97 -11.85
N TYR A 238 -1.62 -7.69 -12.07
CA TYR A 238 -0.28 -7.12 -11.92
C TYR A 238 -0.36 -5.91 -11.02
N PHE A 239 0.56 -5.80 -10.06
CA PHE A 239 0.72 -4.61 -9.26
C PHE A 239 1.75 -3.67 -9.85
N ALA A 240 1.44 -2.37 -9.79
CA ALA A 240 2.32 -1.30 -10.26
C ALA A 240 2.24 -0.09 -9.30
N PHE A 241 3.31 0.69 -9.27
CA PHE A 241 3.25 2.02 -8.68
C PHE A 241 2.34 2.92 -9.49
N ILE A 242 1.67 3.85 -8.80
CA ILE A 242 0.73 4.78 -9.44
C ILE A 242 1.23 6.23 -9.32
N PHE A 243 0.89 7.04 -10.31
CA PHE A 243 1.31 8.42 -10.39
C PHE A 243 0.16 9.32 -10.80
N PRO A 244 0.14 10.61 -10.35
CA PRO A 244 -0.74 11.59 -10.93
C PRO A 244 -0.58 11.66 -12.45
N LYS A 245 -1.65 11.95 -13.20
CA LYS A 245 -1.57 12.11 -14.67
C LYS A 245 -0.53 13.14 -15.11
N SER A 246 -0.31 14.19 -14.31
CA SER A 246 0.66 15.24 -14.57
C SER A 246 2.10 14.88 -14.19
N SER A 247 2.33 13.76 -13.48
CA SER A 247 3.66 13.37 -13.02
C SER A 247 4.57 12.97 -14.19
N ASP A 248 5.81 13.41 -14.15
CA ASP A 248 6.91 13.01 -15.03
C ASP A 248 7.79 11.90 -14.42
N TRP A 249 7.59 11.55 -13.17
CA TRP A 249 8.31 10.46 -12.48
C TRP A 249 8.03 9.08 -13.06
N ALA A 250 6.84 8.86 -13.63
CA ALA A 250 6.47 7.57 -14.21
C ALA A 250 7.44 7.10 -15.30
N ALA A 251 7.96 8.02 -16.12
CA ALA A 251 8.93 7.69 -17.17
C ALA A 251 10.27 7.21 -16.57
N ALA A 252 10.75 7.86 -15.51
CA ALA A 252 11.98 7.47 -14.84
C ALA A 252 11.84 6.10 -14.12
N PHE A 253 10.67 5.83 -13.53
CA PHE A 253 10.36 4.51 -12.96
C PHE A 253 10.34 3.43 -14.03
N ASN A 254 9.73 3.69 -15.19
CA ASN A 254 9.71 2.73 -16.30
C ASN A 254 11.12 2.47 -16.82
N GLU A 255 11.97 3.48 -16.93
CA GLU A 255 13.37 3.28 -17.31
C GLU A 255 14.13 2.41 -16.29
N PHE A 256 13.87 2.58 -14.99
CA PHE A 256 14.44 1.73 -13.95
C PHE A 256 13.98 0.28 -14.07
N PHE A 257 12.67 0.08 -14.32
CA PHE A 257 12.11 -1.27 -14.42
C PHE A 257 12.51 -1.99 -15.71
N ASP A 258 12.55 -1.28 -16.85
CA ASP A 258 12.66 -1.88 -18.18
C ASP A 258 14.07 -1.71 -18.78
N GLY A 259 14.95 -0.90 -18.18
CA GLY A 259 16.29 -0.62 -18.68
C GLY A 259 17.23 -1.84 -18.60
N GLY A 260 17.89 -2.18 -19.69
CA GLY A 260 18.79 -3.32 -19.78
C GLY A 260 18.04 -4.66 -19.70
N LEU A 261 18.41 -5.51 -18.72
CA LEU A 261 17.68 -6.76 -18.41
C LEU A 261 16.44 -6.48 -17.54
N GLY A 262 16.26 -5.22 -17.10
CA GLY A 262 15.19 -4.80 -16.21
C GLY A 262 15.45 -5.07 -14.73
N PHE A 263 14.89 -4.21 -13.87
CA PHE A 263 15.03 -4.38 -12.43
C PHE A 263 14.46 -5.73 -11.93
N PRO A 264 13.31 -6.24 -12.44
CA PRO A 264 12.77 -7.52 -12.01
C PRO A 264 13.65 -8.75 -12.33
N ALA A 265 14.61 -8.62 -13.24
CA ALA A 265 15.58 -9.66 -13.54
C ALA A 265 16.85 -9.59 -12.67
N SER A 266 16.94 -8.63 -11.74
CA SER A 266 18.11 -8.43 -10.88
C SER A 266 18.08 -9.27 -9.61
N ASP A 267 19.28 -9.60 -9.09
CA ASP A 267 19.39 -10.24 -7.76
C ASP A 267 18.81 -9.36 -6.67
N THR A 268 18.99 -8.04 -6.78
CA THR A 268 18.41 -7.06 -5.82
C THR A 268 16.90 -7.17 -5.72
N TYR A 269 16.19 -7.33 -6.84
CA TYR A 269 14.75 -7.55 -6.82
C TYR A 269 14.40 -8.86 -6.11
N MET A 270 15.09 -9.94 -6.42
CA MET A 270 14.87 -11.23 -5.77
C MET A 270 15.18 -11.18 -4.26
N ASP A 271 16.20 -10.44 -3.85
CA ASP A 271 16.55 -10.26 -2.44
C ASP A 271 15.47 -9.47 -1.68
N ILE A 272 14.88 -8.44 -2.31
CA ILE A 272 13.72 -7.75 -1.76
C ILE A 272 12.55 -8.73 -1.57
N LEU A 273 12.25 -9.56 -2.57
CA LEU A 273 11.16 -10.54 -2.42
C LEU A 273 11.46 -11.54 -1.30
N ARG A 274 12.68 -12.09 -1.22
CA ARG A 274 13.11 -13.04 -0.17
C ARG A 274 13.06 -12.45 1.23
N LYS A 275 13.26 -11.15 1.37
CA LYS A 275 13.16 -10.44 2.65
C LYS A 275 11.74 -10.42 3.20
N HIS A 276 10.72 -10.38 2.33
CA HIS A 276 9.33 -10.15 2.69
C HIS A 276 8.38 -11.32 2.43
N LEU A 277 8.78 -12.29 1.61
CA LEU A 277 7.94 -13.40 1.16
C LEU A 277 8.65 -14.73 1.33
N SER A 278 7.87 -15.81 1.54
CA SER A 278 8.41 -17.17 1.47
C SER A 278 8.78 -17.58 0.04
N SER A 279 9.67 -18.56 -0.08
CA SER A 279 10.11 -19.09 -1.38
C SER A 279 8.95 -19.62 -2.22
N GLU A 280 7.97 -20.28 -1.60
CA GLU A 280 6.80 -20.82 -2.28
C GLU A 280 5.95 -19.71 -2.90
N LEU A 281 5.77 -18.61 -2.17
CA LEU A 281 5.00 -17.47 -2.65
C LEU A 281 5.75 -16.74 -3.77
N ILE A 282 7.06 -16.55 -3.64
CA ILE A 282 7.90 -15.92 -4.66
C ILE A 282 7.73 -16.62 -6.01
N ASN A 283 7.77 -17.96 -6.04
CA ASN A 283 7.60 -18.73 -7.28
C ASN A 283 6.26 -18.48 -7.98
N SER A 284 5.24 -18.07 -7.24
CA SER A 284 3.90 -17.79 -7.77
C SER A 284 3.70 -16.35 -8.23
N VAL A 285 4.44 -15.39 -7.65
CA VAL A 285 4.14 -13.95 -7.80
C VAL A 285 5.28 -13.13 -8.42
N ALA A 286 6.52 -13.63 -8.42
CA ALA A 286 7.64 -12.93 -9.04
C ALA A 286 7.43 -12.76 -10.55
N LEU A 287 7.88 -11.62 -11.08
CA LEU A 287 8.01 -11.42 -12.52
C LEU A 287 9.26 -12.20 -12.98
N THR A 288 9.05 -13.28 -13.67
CA THR A 288 10.12 -14.03 -14.36
C THR A 288 10.05 -13.70 -15.85
N TYR A 289 11.15 -13.24 -16.38
CA TYR A 289 11.34 -12.98 -17.82
C TYR A 289 12.08 -14.13 -18.48
#